data_47a0fff13f15696b347756aafec5fd7e
#
_entry.id   47a0fff13f15696b347756aafec5fd7e
#
_cell.length_a   1.000
_cell.length_b   1.000
_cell.length_c   1.000
_cell.angle_alpha   90.00
_cell.angle_beta   90.00
_cell.angle_gamma   90.00
#
_symmetry.space_group_name_H-M   'P 1'
#
loop_
_entity.id
_entity.type
_entity.pdbx_description
1 polymer ?
#
loop_
_entity_poly.entity_id
_entity_poly.type
_entity_poly.pdbx_seq_one_letter_code
_entity_poly.pdbx_strand_id
1 'polypeptide(L)'
;PVPNLAESWEVSDDGLSYTFHLVKNAKWHDGKPFSAHDVVFTTRDFLPKTHTRARNNFSNVASWETPDDHTVIFRMKNTYAPFLSAFQVGSAPMAPKHIYEGTDFRQNPANAHPIGTGPFRFVEWQRGSHVQLDRNADYWKPDLPRIDSIYFHIIPDVGARTLALENGNVDVATTEDIELFDVERLSKSPGLARVDAGDEIFGQMGWLEINNRNKPLDDK
;
A
#
# COMPACT_ATOMS: atom_id res chain seq x y z
N PRO A 1 -12.99 -3.30 6.37
CA PRO A 1 -11.73 -2.88 7.01
C PRO A 1 -11.36 -3.82 8.16
N VAL A 2 -10.06 -4.00 8.36
CA VAL A 2 -9.50 -4.79 9.47
C VAL A 2 -8.52 -3.91 10.25
N PRO A 3 -8.37 -4.09 11.57
CA PRO A 3 -7.40 -3.36 12.38
C PRO A 3 -5.96 -3.54 11.88
N ASN A 4 -5.23 -2.43 11.87
CA ASN A 4 -3.79 -2.41 11.55
C ASN A 4 -3.14 -1.30 12.39
N LEU A 5 -2.48 -0.30 11.80
CA LEU A 5 -1.95 0.86 12.54
C LEU A 5 -3.03 1.62 13.34
N ALA A 6 -4.28 1.59 12.88
CA ALA A 6 -5.44 1.88 13.72
C ALA A 6 -5.96 0.55 14.30
N GLU A 7 -5.96 0.42 15.61
CA GLU A 7 -6.51 -0.76 16.32
C GLU A 7 -8.04 -0.76 16.35
N SER A 8 -8.65 0.44 16.31
CA SER A 8 -10.09 0.62 16.23
C SER A 8 -10.46 1.97 15.63
N TRP A 9 -11.72 2.14 15.27
CA TRP A 9 -12.27 3.42 14.81
C TRP A 9 -13.75 3.53 15.14
N GLU A 10 -14.22 4.75 15.23
CA GLU A 10 -15.60 5.12 15.47
C GLU A 10 -16.07 6.09 14.39
N VAL A 11 -17.35 6.00 14.05
CA VAL A 11 -18.01 6.93 13.14
C VAL A 11 -19.20 7.52 13.88
N SER A 12 -19.31 8.84 13.88
CA SER A 12 -20.46 9.51 14.50
C SER A 12 -21.77 9.18 13.79
N ASP A 13 -22.90 9.26 14.49
CA ASP A 13 -24.21 8.92 13.95
C ASP A 13 -24.59 9.75 12.73
N ASP A 14 -24.10 10.99 12.63
CA ASP A 14 -24.30 11.88 11.48
C ASP A 14 -23.34 11.60 10.32
N GLY A 15 -22.36 10.67 10.50
CA GLY A 15 -21.36 10.33 9.50
C GLY A 15 -20.36 11.44 9.18
N LEU A 16 -20.26 12.48 10.01
CA LEU A 16 -19.38 13.63 9.79
C LEU A 16 -18.10 13.59 10.60
N SER A 17 -17.92 12.61 11.48
CA SER A 17 -16.70 12.44 12.28
C SER A 17 -16.23 10.99 12.25
N TYR A 18 -14.92 10.83 12.00
CA TYR A 18 -14.23 9.54 12.07
C TYR A 18 -13.09 9.66 13.06
N THR A 19 -13.17 8.91 14.16
CA THR A 19 -12.13 8.84 15.19
C THR A 19 -11.36 7.54 15.03
N PHE A 20 -10.04 7.62 14.87
CA PHE A 20 -9.16 6.44 14.79
C PHE A 20 -8.28 6.39 16.03
N HIS A 21 -8.23 5.22 16.67
CA HIS A 21 -7.33 4.91 17.76
C HIS A 21 -6.13 4.12 17.22
N LEU A 22 -4.95 4.67 17.39
CA LEU A 22 -3.72 4.12 16.83
C LEU A 22 -3.02 3.20 17.84
N VAL A 23 -2.33 2.17 17.32
CA VAL A 23 -1.46 1.33 18.13
C VAL A 23 -0.35 2.15 18.77
N LYS A 24 -0.03 1.89 20.05
CA LYS A 24 0.89 2.69 20.84
C LYS A 24 2.36 2.29 20.70
N ASN A 25 2.61 1.09 20.18
CA ASN A 25 3.96 0.50 20.12
C ASN A 25 4.55 0.46 18.70
N ALA A 26 3.86 1.00 17.69
CA ALA A 26 4.39 1.08 16.35
C ALA A 26 5.54 2.08 16.25
N LYS A 27 6.60 1.68 15.53
CA LYS A 27 7.76 2.52 15.25
C LYS A 27 8.04 2.53 13.75
N TRP A 28 8.59 3.63 13.29
CA TRP A 28 9.22 3.71 11.99
C TRP A 28 10.50 2.85 11.98
N HIS A 29 10.95 2.43 10.81
CA HIS A 29 12.15 1.59 10.66
C HIS A 29 13.43 2.25 11.18
N ASP A 30 13.44 3.55 11.36
CA ASP A 30 14.53 4.31 12.01
C ASP A 30 14.41 4.40 13.56
N GLY A 31 13.41 3.71 14.13
CA GLY A 31 13.18 3.61 15.57
C GLY A 31 12.31 4.72 16.16
N LYS A 32 11.96 5.76 15.38
CA LYS A 32 11.08 6.82 15.88
C LYS A 32 9.64 6.32 16.05
N PRO A 33 8.89 6.79 17.05
CA PRO A 33 7.51 6.39 17.28
C PRO A 33 6.62 6.85 16.09
N PHE A 34 5.68 6.01 15.72
CA PHE A 34 4.57 6.37 14.84
C PHE A 34 3.48 7.05 15.66
N SER A 35 2.90 8.13 15.15
CA SER A 35 1.93 8.93 15.88
C SER A 35 0.79 9.47 15.01
N ALA A 36 -0.22 10.03 15.66
CA ALA A 36 -1.33 10.76 15.04
C ALA A 36 -0.84 11.91 14.14
N HIS A 37 0.28 12.52 14.48
CA HIS A 37 0.88 13.61 13.69
C HIS A 37 1.38 13.12 12.32
N ASP A 38 1.87 11.87 12.21
CA ASP A 38 2.25 11.28 10.93
C ASP A 38 1.02 11.02 10.05
N VAL A 39 -0.09 10.57 10.64
CA VAL A 39 -1.36 10.36 9.94
C VAL A 39 -1.90 11.68 9.38
N VAL A 40 -1.93 12.72 10.20
CA VAL A 40 -2.37 14.06 9.77
C VAL A 40 -1.46 14.60 8.68
N PHE A 41 -0.14 14.55 8.86
CA PHE A 41 0.82 14.98 7.85
C PHE A 41 0.61 14.23 6.53
N THR A 42 0.47 12.90 6.60
CA THR A 42 0.27 12.07 5.42
C THR A 42 -0.98 12.43 4.65
N THR A 43 -2.11 12.54 5.34
CA THR A 43 -3.42 12.70 4.69
C THR A 43 -3.75 14.14 4.31
N ARG A 44 -3.16 15.13 5.00
CA ARG A 44 -3.38 16.55 4.76
C ARG A 44 -2.33 17.16 3.83
N ASP A 45 -1.05 16.84 4.03
CA ASP A 45 0.07 17.56 3.42
C ASP A 45 0.79 16.75 2.34
N PHE A 46 1.02 15.46 2.54
CA PHE A 46 1.84 14.61 1.69
C PHE A 46 1.06 13.98 0.53
N LEU A 47 0.07 13.15 0.81
CA LEU A 47 -0.68 12.41 -0.22
C LEU A 47 -1.42 13.32 -1.21
N PRO A 48 -2.09 14.41 -0.79
CA PRO A 48 -2.76 15.29 -1.76
C PRO A 48 -1.82 15.91 -2.80
N LYS A 49 -0.53 16.02 -2.50
CA LYS A 49 0.49 16.55 -3.42
C LYS A 49 1.18 15.48 -4.26
N THR A 50 1.18 14.23 -3.80
CA THR A 50 1.93 13.14 -4.42
C THR A 50 1.06 12.09 -5.10
N HIS A 51 -0.20 11.94 -4.69
CA HIS A 51 -1.09 10.89 -5.15
C HIS A 51 -2.49 11.41 -5.50
N THR A 52 -2.86 11.39 -6.79
CA THR A 52 -4.11 12.01 -7.29
C THR A 52 -5.38 11.42 -6.65
N ARG A 53 -5.47 10.09 -6.50
CA ARG A 53 -6.63 9.44 -5.88
C ARG A 53 -6.79 9.87 -4.42
N ALA A 54 -5.68 9.91 -3.67
CA ALA A 54 -5.71 10.33 -2.28
C ALA A 54 -6.12 11.81 -2.12
N ARG A 55 -5.74 12.68 -3.07
CA ARG A 55 -6.22 14.07 -3.10
C ARG A 55 -7.75 14.12 -3.10
N ASN A 56 -8.39 13.32 -3.94
CA ASN A 56 -9.85 13.27 -4.02
C ASN A 56 -10.47 12.69 -2.74
N ASN A 57 -9.90 11.61 -2.21
CA ASN A 57 -10.40 10.95 -1.01
C ASN A 57 -10.36 11.87 0.22
N PHE A 58 -9.29 12.65 0.39
CA PHE A 58 -9.13 13.54 1.54
C PHE A 58 -9.64 14.97 1.31
N SER A 59 -10.09 15.31 0.10
CA SER A 59 -10.63 16.65 -0.20
C SER A 59 -11.90 17.00 0.56
N ASN A 60 -12.66 15.99 0.99
CA ASN A 60 -13.89 16.15 1.78
C ASN A 60 -13.63 16.30 3.29
N VAL A 61 -12.38 16.20 3.74
CA VAL A 61 -12.03 16.48 5.13
C VAL A 61 -12.02 18.00 5.37
N ALA A 62 -12.72 18.44 6.40
CA ALA A 62 -12.77 19.83 6.81
C ALA A 62 -11.63 20.19 7.78
N SER A 63 -11.39 19.31 8.75
CA SER A 63 -10.31 19.48 9.74
C SER A 63 -9.82 18.14 10.27
N TRP A 64 -8.59 18.15 10.78
CA TRP A 64 -7.90 17.07 11.46
C TRP A 64 -7.64 17.49 12.90
N GLU A 65 -7.95 16.63 13.86
CA GLU A 65 -7.68 16.85 15.27
C GLU A 65 -6.82 15.71 15.81
N THR A 66 -5.88 16.03 16.68
CA THR A 66 -5.03 15.05 17.37
C THR A 66 -5.07 15.35 18.86
N PRO A 67 -6.10 14.85 19.59
CA PRO A 67 -6.22 15.08 21.02
C PRO A 67 -5.03 14.57 21.82
N ASP A 68 -4.40 13.52 21.31
CA ASP A 68 -3.18 12.91 21.82
C ASP A 68 -2.38 12.27 20.66
N ASP A 69 -1.22 11.68 20.98
CA ASP A 69 -0.32 11.07 19.98
C ASP A 69 -0.89 9.81 19.31
N HIS A 70 -1.98 9.25 19.81
CA HIS A 70 -2.56 7.99 19.33
C HIS A 70 -4.03 8.10 18.91
N THR A 71 -4.57 9.31 18.87
CA THR A 71 -5.94 9.55 18.43
C THR A 71 -5.97 10.57 17.30
N VAL A 72 -6.62 10.20 16.19
CA VAL A 72 -6.86 11.10 15.04
C VAL A 72 -8.34 11.22 14.79
N ILE A 73 -8.85 12.45 14.70
CA ILE A 73 -10.24 12.72 14.37
C ILE A 73 -10.29 13.48 13.04
N PHE A 74 -11.00 12.90 12.07
CA PHE A 74 -11.30 13.53 10.81
C PHE A 74 -12.70 14.13 10.87
N ARG A 75 -12.83 15.44 10.70
CA ARG A 75 -14.11 16.13 10.55
C ARG A 75 -14.40 16.30 9.06
N MET A 76 -15.52 15.80 8.62
CA MET A 76 -15.92 15.81 7.22
C MET A 76 -16.75 17.04 6.88
N LYS A 77 -16.62 17.56 5.65
CA LYS A 77 -17.49 18.63 5.14
C LYS A 77 -18.91 18.12 4.86
N ASN A 78 -19.00 16.91 4.34
CA ASN A 78 -20.23 16.19 4.02
C ASN A 78 -20.02 14.72 4.30
N THR A 79 -21.10 13.96 4.45
CA THR A 79 -21.03 12.50 4.59
C THR A 79 -20.33 11.88 3.36
N TYR A 80 -19.42 10.94 3.61
CA TYR A 80 -18.66 10.27 2.55
C TYR A 80 -18.48 8.78 2.91
N ALA A 81 -19.43 7.96 2.51
CA ALA A 81 -19.44 6.53 2.81
C ALA A 81 -18.15 5.77 2.44
N PRO A 82 -17.45 6.07 1.32
CA PRO A 82 -16.20 5.39 0.99
C PRO A 82 -14.97 5.81 1.81
N PHE A 83 -15.09 6.69 2.81
CA PHE A 83 -13.93 7.27 3.50
C PHE A 83 -13.02 6.21 4.13
N LEU A 84 -13.57 5.18 4.75
CA LEU A 84 -12.75 4.09 5.31
C LEU A 84 -11.95 3.34 4.23
N SER A 85 -12.47 3.23 3.02
CA SER A 85 -11.77 2.62 1.90
C SER A 85 -10.58 3.46 1.40
N ALA A 86 -10.51 4.75 1.75
CA ALA A 86 -9.37 5.60 1.43
C ALA A 86 -8.07 5.13 2.11
N PHE A 87 -8.17 4.37 3.21
CA PHE A 87 -7.04 3.86 3.97
C PHE A 87 -6.58 2.45 3.54
N GLN A 88 -7.03 1.98 2.39
CA GLN A 88 -6.49 0.73 1.81
C GLN A 88 -4.98 0.84 1.56
N VAL A 89 -4.28 -0.30 1.66
CA VAL A 89 -2.82 -0.42 1.51
C VAL A 89 -2.42 0.23 0.19
N GLY A 90 -2.37 0.36 -0.78
CA GLY A 90 -1.94 1.08 -1.98
C GLY A 90 -2.52 2.49 -2.14
N SER A 91 -3.50 2.89 -1.31
CA SER A 91 -4.19 4.19 -1.47
C SER A 91 -3.69 5.25 -0.48
N ALA A 92 -3.31 4.84 0.71
CA ALA A 92 -2.83 5.75 1.76
C ALA A 92 -1.64 5.17 2.54
N PRO A 93 -0.49 4.93 1.89
CA PRO A 93 0.72 4.59 2.62
C PRO A 93 1.10 5.74 3.54
N MET A 94 1.34 5.44 4.82
CA MET A 94 1.77 6.45 5.79
C MET A 94 3.19 6.90 5.50
N ALA A 95 3.42 8.22 5.53
CA ALA A 95 4.72 8.86 5.31
C ALA A 95 5.27 9.42 6.62
N PRO A 96 6.57 9.19 6.94
CA PRO A 96 7.17 9.71 8.16
C PRO A 96 7.30 11.23 8.09
N LYS A 97 6.52 11.92 8.92
CA LYS A 97 6.52 13.38 9.01
C LYS A 97 7.92 13.93 9.20
N HIS A 98 8.69 13.34 10.10
CA HIS A 98 10.03 13.81 10.47
C HIS A 98 11.07 13.72 9.33
N ILE A 99 10.76 13.00 8.24
CA ILE A 99 11.63 12.88 7.06
C ILE A 99 11.19 13.84 5.95
N TYR A 100 9.87 13.99 5.77
CA TYR A 100 9.33 14.69 4.62
C TYR A 100 8.89 16.12 4.90
N GLU A 101 8.57 16.47 6.15
CA GLU A 101 8.11 17.82 6.47
C GLU A 101 9.17 18.87 6.11
N GLY A 102 8.75 19.93 5.43
CA GLY A 102 9.64 21.01 5.00
C GLY A 102 10.53 20.71 3.78
N THR A 103 10.38 19.52 3.16
CA THR A 103 11.17 19.12 1.98
C THR A 103 10.34 19.14 0.70
N ASP A 104 11.02 19.08 -0.46
CA ASP A 104 10.37 18.70 -1.71
C ASP A 104 10.12 17.18 -1.71
N PHE A 105 8.86 16.77 -1.61
CA PHE A 105 8.47 15.36 -1.49
C PHE A 105 8.94 14.50 -2.67
N ARG A 106 9.06 15.07 -3.87
CA ARG A 106 9.45 14.34 -5.08
C ARG A 106 10.96 14.18 -5.20
N GLN A 107 11.72 15.07 -4.59
CA GLN A 107 13.19 15.08 -4.65
C GLN A 107 13.84 14.63 -3.34
N ASN A 108 13.04 14.24 -2.35
CA ASN A 108 13.58 13.79 -1.07
C ASN A 108 14.43 12.54 -1.26
N PRO A 109 15.69 12.50 -0.77
CA PRO A 109 16.58 11.34 -0.86
C PRO A 109 15.99 10.06 -0.25
N ALA A 110 15.10 10.17 0.74
CA ALA A 110 14.42 9.05 1.35
C ALA A 110 13.51 8.27 0.37
N ASN A 111 13.17 8.83 -0.79
CA ASN A 111 12.45 8.11 -1.84
C ASN A 111 13.24 6.93 -2.41
N ALA A 112 14.57 6.96 -2.34
CA ALA A 112 15.44 5.86 -2.75
C ALA A 112 15.69 4.84 -1.62
N HIS A 113 15.45 5.22 -0.38
CA HIS A 113 15.63 4.40 0.83
C HIS A 113 14.39 4.53 1.73
N PRO A 114 13.26 3.94 1.34
CA PRO A 114 11.99 4.16 2.00
C PRO A 114 11.99 3.60 3.42
N ILE A 115 11.43 4.38 4.34
CA ILE A 115 11.21 4.01 5.72
C ILE A 115 9.71 3.84 5.95
N GLY A 116 9.32 2.71 6.50
CA GLY A 116 7.94 2.36 6.83
C GLY A 116 7.77 1.94 8.28
N THR A 117 6.58 1.48 8.60
CA THR A 117 6.21 0.88 9.90
C THR A 117 5.91 -0.62 9.76
N GLY A 118 6.22 -1.19 8.59
CA GLY A 118 5.86 -2.55 8.21
C GLY A 118 6.76 -3.64 8.80
N PRO A 119 6.41 -4.90 8.53
CA PRO A 119 7.16 -6.05 9.03
C PRO A 119 8.52 -6.25 8.35
N PHE A 120 8.75 -5.59 7.23
CA PHE A 120 10.02 -5.67 6.49
C PHE A 120 10.58 -4.29 6.26
N ARG A 121 11.91 -4.17 6.35
CA ARG A 121 12.71 -2.96 6.10
C ARG A 121 13.35 -3.04 4.73
N PHE A 122 13.40 -1.94 4.02
CA PHE A 122 14.16 -1.81 2.78
C PHE A 122 15.67 -1.99 3.04
N VAL A 123 16.32 -2.78 2.22
CA VAL A 123 17.78 -2.99 2.24
C VAL A 123 18.40 -2.35 1.01
N GLU A 124 18.03 -2.84 -0.18
CA GLU A 124 18.57 -2.33 -1.43
C GLU A 124 17.61 -2.49 -2.61
N TRP A 125 17.83 -1.72 -3.63
CA TRP A 125 17.24 -1.87 -4.94
C TRP A 125 18.34 -1.97 -5.99
N GLN A 126 18.65 -3.18 -6.41
CA GLN A 126 19.52 -3.43 -7.55
C GLN A 126 18.70 -3.34 -8.84
N ARG A 127 18.83 -2.21 -9.53
CA ARG A 127 18.02 -1.91 -10.72
C ARG A 127 18.19 -2.99 -11.79
N GLY A 128 17.06 -3.48 -12.33
CA GLY A 128 17.01 -4.55 -13.31
C GLY A 128 17.24 -5.97 -12.76
N SER A 129 17.47 -6.10 -11.45
CA SER A 129 17.69 -7.38 -10.78
C SER A 129 16.64 -7.64 -9.71
N HIS A 130 16.69 -6.93 -8.59
CA HIS A 130 15.78 -7.18 -7.47
C HIS A 130 15.65 -5.99 -6.52
N VAL A 131 14.60 -6.05 -5.67
CA VAL A 131 14.48 -5.29 -4.43
C VAL A 131 14.57 -6.25 -3.27
N GLN A 132 15.47 -5.96 -2.31
CA GLN A 132 15.62 -6.74 -1.07
C GLN A 132 14.98 -6.02 0.09
N LEU A 133 14.21 -6.77 0.87
CA LEU A 133 13.66 -6.36 2.15
C LEU A 133 14.07 -7.38 3.21
N ASP A 134 14.49 -6.90 4.40
CA ASP A 134 14.79 -7.75 5.55
C ASP A 134 13.77 -7.59 6.66
N ARG A 135 13.64 -8.60 7.49
CA ARG A 135 12.75 -8.62 8.65
C ARG A 135 12.98 -7.40 9.55
N ASN A 136 11.89 -6.75 9.94
CA ASN A 136 11.88 -5.76 11.00
C ASN A 136 11.75 -6.47 12.36
N ALA A 137 12.86 -6.61 13.09
CA ALA A 137 12.86 -7.23 14.41
C ALA A 137 12.03 -6.45 15.44
N ASP A 138 11.84 -5.14 15.24
CA ASP A 138 11.06 -4.25 16.11
C ASP A 138 9.62 -4.07 15.61
N TYR A 139 9.12 -5.01 14.78
CA TYR A 139 7.75 -4.91 14.28
C TYR A 139 6.75 -5.01 15.43
N TRP A 140 5.76 -4.12 15.44
CA TRP A 140 4.82 -3.94 16.55
C TRP A 140 3.83 -5.10 16.74
N LYS A 141 3.61 -5.98 15.74
CA LYS A 141 2.84 -7.22 15.90
C LYS A 141 3.78 -8.34 16.37
N PRO A 142 3.50 -8.98 17.52
CA PRO A 142 4.33 -10.04 18.03
C PRO A 142 4.38 -11.23 17.07
N ASP A 143 5.50 -11.98 17.11
CA ASP A 143 5.73 -13.20 16.31
C ASP A 143 5.68 -13.03 14.79
N LEU A 144 5.73 -11.79 14.29
CA LEU A 144 5.76 -11.46 12.88
C LEU A 144 6.94 -10.51 12.56
N PRO A 145 7.45 -10.57 11.32
CA PRO A 145 7.24 -11.61 10.32
C PRO A 145 8.01 -12.90 10.67
N ARG A 146 7.62 -14.02 10.05
CA ARG A 146 8.24 -15.34 10.32
C ARG A 146 9.40 -15.67 9.37
N ILE A 147 9.50 -14.97 8.25
CA ILE A 147 10.60 -15.11 7.28
C ILE A 147 11.62 -13.99 7.50
N ASP A 148 12.87 -14.23 7.11
CA ASP A 148 13.98 -13.31 7.38
C ASP A 148 14.11 -12.23 6.31
N SER A 149 13.93 -12.59 5.04
CA SER A 149 14.09 -11.68 3.91
C SER A 149 13.10 -11.96 2.80
N ILE A 150 12.81 -10.93 2.01
CA ILE A 150 12.02 -11.02 0.77
C ILE A 150 12.85 -10.41 -0.35
N TYR A 151 12.94 -11.15 -1.47
CA TYR A 151 13.55 -10.67 -2.72
C TYR A 151 12.46 -10.55 -3.78
N PHE A 152 12.19 -9.36 -4.25
CA PHE A 152 11.33 -9.11 -5.41
C PHE A 152 12.19 -9.14 -6.66
N HIS A 153 12.26 -10.27 -7.35
CA HIS A 153 13.03 -10.43 -8.58
C HIS A 153 12.33 -9.72 -9.76
N ILE A 154 13.12 -8.98 -10.54
CA ILE A 154 12.65 -8.28 -11.74
C ILE A 154 12.99 -9.15 -12.95
N ILE A 155 12.04 -9.95 -13.41
CA ILE A 155 12.16 -10.83 -14.57
C ILE A 155 11.20 -10.32 -15.66
N PRO A 156 11.69 -9.61 -16.70
CA PRO A 156 10.82 -8.96 -17.68
C PRO A 156 9.97 -9.91 -18.52
N ASP A 157 10.53 -11.05 -18.90
CA ASP A 157 9.88 -12.03 -19.75
C ASP A 157 8.94 -12.94 -18.94
N VAL A 158 7.68 -13.06 -19.38
CA VAL A 158 6.64 -13.84 -18.67
C VAL A 158 6.95 -15.35 -18.69
N GLY A 159 7.48 -15.88 -19.79
CA GLY A 159 7.86 -17.29 -19.88
C GLY A 159 9.02 -17.61 -18.94
N ALA A 160 9.99 -16.70 -18.81
CA ALA A 160 11.09 -16.84 -17.86
C ALA A 160 10.59 -16.79 -16.39
N ARG A 161 9.56 -15.98 -16.06
CA ARG A 161 8.92 -16.00 -14.72
C ARG A 161 8.26 -17.35 -14.43
N THR A 162 7.51 -17.89 -15.42
CA THR A 162 6.89 -19.21 -15.31
C THR A 162 7.92 -20.29 -15.03
N LEU A 163 9.03 -20.32 -15.82
CA LEU A 163 10.13 -21.28 -15.60
C LEU A 163 10.84 -21.09 -14.27
N ALA A 164 11.02 -19.85 -13.81
CA ALA A 164 11.64 -19.58 -12.51
C ALA A 164 10.81 -20.16 -11.36
N LEU A 165 9.48 -20.06 -11.44
CA LEU A 165 8.57 -20.67 -10.46
C LEU A 165 8.62 -22.21 -10.53
N GLU A 166 8.57 -22.81 -11.72
CA GLU A 166 8.63 -24.27 -11.90
C GLU A 166 9.94 -24.87 -11.39
N ASN A 167 11.04 -24.18 -11.57
CA ASN A 167 12.37 -24.62 -11.13
C ASN A 167 12.68 -24.30 -9.66
N GLY A 168 11.77 -23.64 -8.94
CA GLY A 168 11.99 -23.23 -7.56
C GLY A 168 13.01 -22.09 -7.40
N ASN A 169 13.26 -21.30 -8.44
CA ASN A 169 14.11 -20.11 -8.38
C ASN A 169 13.37 -18.91 -7.79
N VAL A 170 12.05 -18.94 -7.79
CA VAL A 170 11.16 -18.05 -7.06
C VAL A 170 10.11 -18.87 -6.31
N ASP A 171 9.73 -18.43 -5.11
CA ASP A 171 8.80 -19.15 -4.24
C ASP A 171 7.34 -18.76 -4.47
N VAL A 172 7.10 -17.54 -4.97
CA VAL A 172 5.77 -16.96 -5.15
C VAL A 172 5.71 -16.18 -6.45
N ALA A 173 4.63 -16.36 -7.18
CA ALA A 173 4.24 -15.52 -8.31
C ALA A 173 2.76 -15.17 -8.20
N THR A 174 2.38 -13.97 -8.66
CA THR A 174 0.99 -13.52 -8.71
C THR A 174 0.35 -13.84 -10.05
N THR A 175 -0.96 -13.67 -10.16
CA THR A 175 -1.69 -13.86 -11.43
C THR A 175 -1.24 -12.87 -12.51
N GLU A 176 -0.64 -11.74 -12.15
CA GLU A 176 -0.08 -10.76 -13.10
C GLU A 176 1.32 -11.16 -13.60
N ASP A 177 1.99 -12.07 -12.90
CA ASP A 177 3.33 -12.52 -13.25
C ASP A 177 3.33 -13.69 -14.24
N ILE A 178 2.21 -14.39 -14.39
CA ILE A 178 2.07 -15.64 -15.13
C ILE A 178 0.89 -15.51 -16.10
N GLU A 179 1.04 -16.10 -17.31
CA GLU A 179 -0.05 -16.18 -18.27
C GLU A 179 -1.20 -17.06 -17.73
N LEU A 180 -2.44 -16.59 -17.89
CA LEU A 180 -3.62 -17.29 -17.37
C LEU A 180 -3.75 -18.73 -17.84
N PHE A 181 -3.32 -19.05 -19.07
CA PHE A 181 -3.36 -20.43 -19.58
C PHE A 181 -2.34 -21.36 -18.89
N ASP A 182 -1.26 -20.80 -18.31
CA ASP A 182 -0.27 -21.57 -17.55
C ASP A 182 -0.72 -21.85 -16.10
N VAL A 183 -1.62 -21.05 -15.55
CA VAL A 183 -2.06 -21.19 -14.14
C VAL A 183 -2.64 -22.58 -13.86
N GLU A 184 -3.50 -23.09 -14.77
CA GLU A 184 -4.09 -24.43 -14.62
C GLU A 184 -3.03 -25.52 -14.69
N ARG A 185 -2.05 -25.41 -15.57
CA ARG A 185 -0.94 -26.35 -15.72
C ARG A 185 -0.07 -26.35 -14.47
N LEU A 186 0.34 -25.18 -14.00
CA LEU A 186 1.18 -25.00 -12.81
C LEU A 186 0.49 -25.51 -11.54
N SER A 187 -0.81 -25.30 -11.40
CA SER A 187 -1.57 -25.77 -10.25
C SER A 187 -1.58 -27.31 -10.10
N LYS A 188 -1.27 -28.04 -11.17
CA LYS A 188 -1.16 -29.51 -11.21
C LYS A 188 0.30 -30.00 -11.04
N SER A 189 1.26 -29.07 -11.03
CA SER A 189 2.69 -29.42 -10.91
C SER A 189 3.04 -29.80 -9.47
N PRO A 190 3.83 -30.85 -9.27
CA PRO A 190 4.29 -31.21 -7.92
C PRO A 190 5.04 -30.06 -7.25
N GLY A 191 4.74 -29.82 -5.98
CA GLY A 191 5.40 -28.76 -5.18
C GLY A 191 4.83 -27.35 -5.36
N LEU A 192 3.91 -27.12 -6.29
CA LEU A 192 3.22 -25.86 -6.44
C LEU A 192 1.80 -25.92 -5.87
N ALA A 193 1.37 -24.84 -5.25
CA ALA A 193 0.02 -24.70 -4.73
C ALA A 193 -0.58 -23.38 -5.23
N ARG A 194 -1.81 -23.45 -5.72
CA ARG A 194 -2.58 -22.26 -6.06
C ARG A 194 -3.36 -21.79 -4.83
N VAL A 195 -3.30 -20.48 -4.58
CA VAL A 195 -4.08 -19.83 -3.53
C VAL A 195 -5.06 -18.87 -4.22
N ASP A 196 -6.36 -19.14 -4.10
CA ASP A 196 -7.43 -18.30 -4.65
C ASP A 196 -7.93 -17.31 -3.56
N ALA A 197 -7.03 -16.42 -3.10
CA ALA A 197 -7.34 -15.41 -2.10
C ALA A 197 -6.63 -14.10 -2.45
N GLY A 198 -7.30 -12.99 -2.21
CA GLY A 198 -6.73 -11.65 -2.41
C GLY A 198 -7.27 -10.91 -3.63
N ASP A 199 -7.88 -11.59 -4.58
CA ASP A 199 -8.47 -10.97 -5.77
C ASP A 199 -9.70 -10.11 -5.44
N GLU A 200 -10.29 -10.28 -4.28
CA GLU A 200 -11.43 -9.48 -3.80
C GLU A 200 -11.10 -7.99 -3.62
N ILE A 201 -9.80 -7.67 -3.46
CA ILE A 201 -9.32 -6.29 -3.28
C ILE A 201 -9.05 -5.61 -4.61
N PHE A 202 -8.60 -6.37 -5.60
CA PHE A 202 -8.23 -5.89 -6.93
C PHE A 202 -9.09 -6.57 -7.99
N GLY A 203 -10.34 -6.11 -8.12
CA GLY A 203 -11.17 -6.54 -9.25
C GLY A 203 -10.47 -6.20 -10.57
N GLN A 204 -10.17 -7.20 -11.39
CA GLN A 204 -9.65 -6.96 -12.73
C GLN A 204 -10.70 -6.25 -13.55
N MET A 205 -10.37 -5.07 -14.08
CA MET A 205 -11.22 -4.36 -15.03
C MET A 205 -10.57 -4.39 -16.41
N GLY A 206 -11.29 -4.91 -17.38
CA GLY A 206 -10.95 -4.73 -18.78
C GLY A 206 -11.37 -3.33 -19.24
N TRP A 207 -10.45 -2.59 -19.84
CA TRP A 207 -10.73 -1.27 -20.41
C TRP A 207 -10.70 -1.36 -21.93
N LEU A 208 -11.68 -0.77 -22.56
CA LEU A 208 -11.65 -0.45 -23.98
C LEU A 208 -11.55 1.06 -24.12
N GLU A 209 -10.37 1.54 -24.44
CA GLU A 209 -10.16 2.97 -24.73
C GLU A 209 -10.41 3.24 -26.20
N ILE A 210 -11.39 4.11 -26.47
CA ILE A 210 -11.77 4.49 -27.82
C ILE A 210 -11.27 5.90 -28.11
N ASN A 211 -10.42 6.04 -29.12
CA ASN A 211 -9.96 7.34 -29.59
C ASN A 211 -11.00 7.97 -30.53
N ASN A 212 -11.92 8.75 -29.99
CA ASN A 212 -12.98 9.45 -30.72
C ASN A 212 -12.47 10.61 -31.62
N ARG A 213 -11.16 10.80 -31.76
CA ARG A 213 -10.57 11.80 -32.66
C ARG A 213 -10.24 11.21 -34.03
N ASN A 214 -10.25 9.90 -34.18
CA ASN A 214 -9.85 9.19 -35.41
C ASN A 214 -11.00 8.36 -35.96
N LYS A 215 -11.12 8.36 -37.30
CA LYS A 215 -12.04 7.47 -38.01
C LYS A 215 -11.68 5.99 -37.78
N PRO A 216 -12.64 5.10 -37.68
CA PRO A 216 -14.10 5.28 -37.81
C PRO A 216 -14.81 5.59 -36.48
N LEU A 217 -14.10 5.94 -35.41
CA LEU A 217 -14.61 6.09 -34.06
C LEU A 217 -14.89 7.56 -33.67
N ASP A 218 -14.83 8.48 -34.63
CA ASP A 218 -15.09 9.91 -34.49
C ASP A 218 -16.58 10.29 -34.61
N ASP A 219 -17.43 9.34 -34.92
CA ASP A 219 -18.89 9.50 -34.95
C ASP A 219 -19.47 9.33 -33.53
N LYS A 220 -20.27 10.32 -33.07
CA LYS A 220 -20.82 10.39 -31.71
C LYS A 220 -22.22 9.81 -31.65
#